data_759c4873a224ffe0b89b2d999cb57988
#
_entry.id   759c4873a224ffe0b89b2d999cb57988
#
_cell.length_a   1.000
_cell.length_b   1.000
_cell.length_c   1.000
_cell.angle_alpha   90.00
_cell.angle_beta   90.00
_cell.angle_gamma   90.00
#
_symmetry.space_group_name_H-M   'P 1'
#
loop_
_entity.id
_entity.type
_entity.pdbx_description
1 polymer ?
#
loop_
_entity_poly.entity_id
_entity_poly.type
_entity_poly.pdbx_seq_one_letter_code
_entity_poly.pdbx_strand_id
1 'polypeptide(L)'
;MLSKKKDTQQSCMFLGLEDMLNQKHPMYILANKVDWQMFEDSFSRLYCLDNGRPAKPIRLMVGLLILKHLRNISDESVVEQWSENNYYQYFCGEHVFQPCEPCQASELVHFRNRIGESGIELILKESIRVNGNDSDDSTASIDTTVQEKNITFPTDSKLHRKIIDKCRNIAEKENLPVRQSYTRTLKKLSLDQRFRNHPRNKWKARKADRKEKTIAGRLVRELERNLSPDSRYQSDIDLFKRILNQKKSDKNKIYSVHEPDVQCISKGKEHKKYEFGNKVSIIYTQTTGVIIGALGFRNPYDGHTIEPALEQTERLLGKRTLKTLIGDRGYKGKRQINDTTIEIPKPFNNRKQSQYQKNKLKKQFRKRAAIEPINGHLKTDHRLNRNFYKGITGDNINVMLAAAAFNFKRMMNKWKSSFWLEFKIQIVDLIKAMFYQINNNITRKWAF
;
A
#
# COMPACT_ATOMS: atom_id res chain seq x y z
N MET A 1 28.50 1.74 2.43
CA MET A 1 29.29 0.53 2.19
C MET A 1 28.36 -0.66 2.08
N LEU A 2 28.59 -1.56 1.12
CA LEU A 2 27.80 -2.78 0.98
C LEU A 2 28.04 -3.70 2.20
N SER A 3 27.01 -4.45 2.63
CA SER A 3 27.20 -5.42 3.73
C SER A 3 28.14 -6.55 3.27
N LYS A 4 29.06 -6.97 4.13
CA LYS A 4 29.87 -8.17 3.87
C LYS A 4 28.98 -9.41 3.99
N LYS A 5 29.12 -10.38 3.07
CA LYS A 5 28.48 -11.70 3.23
C LYS A 5 28.98 -12.34 4.51
N LYS A 6 28.08 -12.78 5.38
CA LYS A 6 28.46 -13.55 6.57
C LYS A 6 28.99 -14.91 6.10
N ASP A 7 30.14 -15.30 6.60
CA ASP A 7 30.66 -16.63 6.36
C ASP A 7 29.85 -17.65 7.18
N THR A 8 29.10 -18.49 6.52
CA THR A 8 28.16 -19.44 7.15
C THR A 8 28.85 -20.71 7.69
N GLN A 9 30.14 -20.93 7.35
CA GLN A 9 30.87 -22.14 7.76
C GLN A 9 31.13 -22.22 9.28
N GLN A 10 31.20 -21.12 9.99
CA GLN A 10 31.42 -21.11 11.45
C GLN A 10 30.17 -21.35 12.31
N SER A 11 28.99 -21.34 11.73
CA SER A 11 27.71 -21.50 12.49
C SER A 11 27.23 -22.96 12.62
N CYS A 12 27.96 -23.92 12.09
CA CYS A 12 27.58 -25.35 12.08
C CYS A 12 27.63 -26.07 13.45
N MET A 13 27.99 -25.41 14.54
CA MET A 13 27.95 -26.03 15.89
C MET A 13 26.59 -25.90 16.59
N PHE A 14 25.63 -25.14 16.05
CA PHE A 14 24.30 -24.95 16.60
C PHE A 14 23.24 -25.30 15.57
N LEU A 15 22.12 -25.88 16.02
CA LEU A 15 20.95 -26.13 15.18
C LEU A 15 20.54 -24.82 14.45
N GLY A 16 20.57 -24.87 13.13
CA GLY A 16 20.17 -23.75 12.30
C GLY A 16 18.65 -23.52 12.37
N LEU A 17 18.21 -22.29 12.02
CA LEU A 17 16.78 -22.01 11.89
C LEU A 17 16.11 -22.94 10.89
N GLU A 18 16.83 -23.38 9.85
CA GLU A 18 16.32 -24.31 8.85
C GLU A 18 15.90 -25.66 9.43
N ASP A 19 16.66 -26.17 10.40
CA ASP A 19 16.40 -27.46 11.06
C ASP A 19 15.28 -27.35 12.09
N MET A 20 15.10 -26.16 12.68
CA MET A 20 14.10 -25.91 13.73
C MET A 20 12.71 -25.58 13.16
N LEU A 21 12.62 -25.08 11.94
CA LEU A 21 11.38 -24.61 11.35
C LEU A 21 10.62 -25.73 10.62
N ASN A 22 9.30 -25.67 10.68
CA ASN A 22 8.46 -26.51 9.85
C ASN A 22 8.60 -26.11 8.37
N GLN A 23 9.25 -26.95 7.59
CA GLN A 23 9.50 -26.72 6.16
C GLN A 23 8.22 -26.64 5.32
N LYS A 24 7.10 -27.23 5.81
CA LYS A 24 5.79 -27.11 5.17
C LYS A 24 5.05 -25.83 5.53
N HIS A 25 5.59 -25.00 6.41
CA HIS A 25 4.99 -23.73 6.77
C HIS A 25 5.04 -22.74 5.59
N PRO A 26 3.92 -22.05 5.26
CA PRO A 26 3.88 -21.15 4.08
C PRO A 26 4.95 -20.06 4.07
N MET A 27 5.39 -19.56 5.22
CA MET A 27 6.46 -18.55 5.32
C MET A 27 7.82 -19.17 4.95
N TYR A 28 8.10 -20.41 5.37
CA TYR A 28 9.30 -21.13 4.99
C TYR A 28 9.34 -21.37 3.48
N ILE A 29 8.22 -21.84 2.90
CA ILE A 29 8.10 -22.05 1.45
C ILE A 29 8.30 -20.74 0.71
N LEU A 30 7.72 -19.63 1.18
CA LEU A 30 7.89 -18.31 0.57
C LEU A 30 9.35 -17.85 0.62
N ALA A 31 10.04 -18.03 1.75
CA ALA A 31 11.45 -17.69 1.91
C ALA A 31 12.34 -18.34 0.83
N ASN A 32 12.02 -19.58 0.45
CA ASN A 32 12.79 -20.36 -0.54
C ASN A 32 12.28 -20.19 -1.98
N LYS A 33 11.08 -19.59 -2.19
CA LYS A 33 10.52 -19.33 -3.53
C LYS A 33 10.88 -17.94 -4.07
N VAL A 34 11.14 -16.98 -3.20
CA VAL A 34 11.54 -15.62 -3.57
C VAL A 34 12.97 -15.65 -4.12
N ASP A 35 13.16 -14.98 -5.25
CA ASP A 35 14.50 -14.78 -5.85
C ASP A 35 15.21 -13.62 -5.17
N TRP A 36 15.90 -13.92 -4.09
CA TRP A 36 16.65 -12.94 -3.31
C TRP A 36 17.86 -12.40 -4.07
N GLN A 37 18.48 -13.23 -4.95
CA GLN A 37 19.65 -12.82 -5.71
C GLN A 37 19.31 -11.66 -6.67
N MET A 38 18.14 -11.69 -7.28
CA MET A 38 17.66 -10.59 -8.12
C MET A 38 17.65 -9.24 -7.38
N PHE A 39 17.23 -9.23 -6.10
CA PHE A 39 17.25 -8.01 -5.29
C PHE A 39 18.67 -7.57 -4.92
N GLU A 40 19.55 -8.53 -4.57
CA GLU A 40 20.96 -8.25 -4.29
C GLU A 40 21.64 -7.61 -5.52
N ASP A 41 21.45 -8.17 -6.71
CA ASP A 41 22.05 -7.68 -7.96
C ASP A 41 21.51 -6.29 -8.35
N SER A 42 20.20 -6.06 -8.10
CA SER A 42 19.56 -4.80 -8.46
C SER A 42 19.91 -3.66 -7.50
N PHE A 43 19.99 -3.94 -6.20
CA PHE A 43 20.13 -2.90 -5.17
C PHE A 43 21.55 -2.68 -4.69
N SER A 44 22.47 -3.66 -4.88
CA SER A 44 23.90 -3.49 -4.53
C SER A 44 24.51 -2.26 -5.20
N ARG A 45 24.09 -1.96 -6.44
CA ARG A 45 24.55 -0.80 -7.22
C ARG A 45 24.21 0.56 -6.59
N LEU A 46 23.28 0.59 -5.64
CA LEU A 46 22.87 1.80 -4.92
C LEU A 46 23.75 2.08 -3.69
N TYR A 47 24.79 1.26 -3.45
CA TYR A 47 25.69 1.36 -2.31
C TYR A 47 27.14 1.50 -2.78
N CYS A 48 27.91 2.31 -2.05
CA CYS A 48 29.35 2.36 -2.24
C CYS A 48 30.01 1.08 -1.67
N LEU A 49 31.04 0.58 -2.35
CA LEU A 49 31.73 -0.64 -1.94
C LEU A 49 32.62 -0.41 -0.70
N ASP A 50 33.34 0.72 -0.65
CA ASP A 50 34.50 0.91 0.24
C ASP A 50 34.39 2.09 1.21
N ASN A 51 33.27 2.84 1.19
CA ASN A 51 33.16 4.06 2.01
C ASN A 51 31.90 4.06 2.88
N GLY A 52 32.06 4.45 4.15
CA GLY A 52 30.98 4.65 5.11
C GLY A 52 30.71 3.43 5.99
N ARG A 53 29.65 3.53 6.83
CA ARG A 53 29.18 2.42 7.67
C ARG A 53 28.61 1.30 6.79
N PRO A 54 28.91 0.02 7.07
CA PRO A 54 28.30 -1.12 6.37
C PRO A 54 26.78 -1.05 6.41
N ALA A 55 26.14 -1.20 5.25
CA ALA A 55 24.70 -1.26 5.16
C ALA A 55 24.14 -2.55 5.78
N LYS A 56 22.86 -2.55 6.13
CA LYS A 56 22.14 -3.78 6.47
C LYS A 56 22.00 -4.66 5.22
N PRO A 57 21.96 -5.99 5.36
CA PRO A 57 21.77 -6.90 4.23
C PRO A 57 20.51 -6.54 3.41
N ILE A 58 20.61 -6.57 2.10
CA ILE A 58 19.49 -6.21 1.21
C ILE A 58 18.31 -7.15 1.43
N ARG A 59 18.56 -8.47 1.54
CA ARG A 59 17.52 -9.46 1.85
C ARG A 59 16.76 -9.13 3.14
N LEU A 60 17.47 -8.69 4.20
CA LEU A 60 16.85 -8.27 5.44
C LEU A 60 15.88 -7.10 5.21
N MET A 61 16.37 -6.06 4.52
CA MET A 61 15.58 -4.83 4.33
C MET A 61 14.37 -5.05 3.42
N VAL A 62 14.51 -5.81 2.33
CA VAL A 62 13.40 -6.20 1.45
C VAL A 62 12.41 -7.11 2.19
N GLY A 63 12.92 -8.08 2.95
CA GLY A 63 12.11 -8.99 3.75
C GLY A 63 11.22 -8.24 4.75
N LEU A 64 11.78 -7.29 5.48
CA LEU A 64 11.03 -6.44 6.43
C LEU A 64 9.95 -5.60 5.72
N LEU A 65 10.22 -5.04 4.54
CA LEU A 65 9.20 -4.30 3.76
C LEU A 65 8.04 -5.20 3.33
N ILE A 66 8.33 -6.43 2.90
CA ILE A 66 7.30 -7.43 2.54
C ILE A 66 6.50 -7.83 3.79
N LEU A 67 7.17 -8.18 4.89
CA LEU A 67 6.54 -8.59 6.15
C LEU A 67 5.62 -7.53 6.71
N LYS A 68 6.05 -6.27 6.69
CA LYS A 68 5.24 -5.13 7.13
C LYS A 68 3.86 -5.08 6.48
N HIS A 69 3.79 -5.20 5.15
CA HIS A 69 2.53 -5.16 4.42
C HIS A 69 1.78 -6.50 4.47
N LEU A 70 2.50 -7.62 4.54
CA LEU A 70 1.93 -8.96 4.66
C LEU A 70 1.19 -9.14 6.00
N ARG A 71 1.65 -8.47 7.06
CA ARG A 71 1.12 -8.53 8.43
C ARG A 71 0.35 -7.31 8.87
N ASN A 72 0.26 -6.29 8.01
CA ASN A 72 -0.44 -5.02 8.31
C ASN A 72 0.09 -4.29 9.55
N ILE A 73 1.40 -4.28 9.78
CA ILE A 73 2.06 -3.69 10.94
C ILE A 73 2.91 -2.45 10.60
N SER A 74 3.34 -1.67 11.61
CA SER A 74 4.19 -0.50 11.41
C SER A 74 5.66 -0.86 11.15
N ASP A 75 6.52 0.13 10.81
CA ASP A 75 7.96 -0.09 10.67
C ASP A 75 8.58 -0.48 12.02
N GLU A 76 8.14 0.13 13.12
CA GLU A 76 8.55 -0.20 14.49
C GLU A 76 8.15 -1.63 14.85
N SER A 77 6.87 -1.96 14.66
CA SER A 77 6.36 -3.30 15.01
C SER A 77 6.96 -4.43 14.19
N VAL A 78 7.35 -4.22 12.90
CA VAL A 78 7.97 -5.29 12.13
C VAL A 78 9.38 -5.58 12.59
N VAL A 79 10.11 -4.55 13.03
CA VAL A 79 11.47 -4.68 13.57
C VAL A 79 11.43 -5.41 14.91
N GLU A 80 10.53 -5.03 15.82
CA GLU A 80 10.29 -5.68 17.10
C GLU A 80 9.90 -7.15 16.92
N GLN A 81 8.85 -7.44 16.15
CA GLN A 81 8.36 -8.80 15.92
C GLN A 81 9.38 -9.68 15.18
N TRP A 82 10.31 -9.11 14.44
CA TRP A 82 11.36 -9.87 13.79
C TRP A 82 12.28 -10.53 14.83
N SER A 83 12.63 -9.84 15.92
CA SER A 83 13.47 -10.37 16.98
C SER A 83 12.81 -11.52 17.77
N GLU A 84 11.48 -11.60 17.72
CA GLU A 84 10.68 -12.60 18.43
C GLU A 84 10.28 -13.81 17.54
N ASN A 85 10.40 -13.70 16.21
CA ASN A 85 9.83 -14.65 15.28
C ASN A 85 10.87 -15.33 14.38
N ASN A 86 11.13 -16.61 14.63
CA ASN A 86 12.08 -17.41 13.88
C ASN A 86 11.79 -17.50 12.37
N TYR A 87 10.49 -17.54 11.98
CA TYR A 87 10.11 -17.54 10.57
C TYR A 87 10.40 -16.22 9.88
N TYR A 88 10.29 -15.07 10.60
CA TYR A 88 10.65 -13.77 10.04
C TYR A 88 12.15 -13.65 9.84
N GLN A 89 12.94 -14.16 10.80
CA GLN A 89 14.38 -14.18 10.72
C GLN A 89 14.86 -15.02 9.55
N TYR A 90 14.35 -16.24 9.42
CA TYR A 90 14.67 -17.13 8.29
C TYR A 90 14.25 -16.50 6.94
N PHE A 91 13.07 -15.92 6.85
CA PHE A 91 12.60 -15.20 5.65
C PHE A 91 13.56 -14.08 5.26
N CYS A 92 14.05 -13.34 6.24
CA CYS A 92 14.99 -12.23 6.06
C CYS A 92 16.45 -12.68 5.88
N GLY A 93 16.75 -13.99 5.90
CA GLY A 93 18.06 -14.55 5.55
C GLY A 93 18.97 -14.83 6.74
N GLU A 94 18.47 -14.86 7.96
CA GLU A 94 19.23 -15.31 9.10
C GLU A 94 19.25 -16.85 9.15
N HIS A 95 20.39 -17.41 9.49
CA HIS A 95 20.60 -18.85 9.64
C HIS A 95 20.52 -19.29 11.10
N VAL A 96 20.80 -18.39 12.04
CA VAL A 96 20.77 -18.61 13.47
C VAL A 96 19.90 -17.55 14.11
N PHE A 97 19.18 -17.92 15.16
CA PHE A 97 18.31 -17.02 15.91
C PHE A 97 19.08 -15.79 16.44
N GLN A 98 18.54 -14.62 16.19
CA GLN A 98 19.05 -13.34 16.65
C GLN A 98 18.10 -12.73 17.68
N PRO A 99 18.49 -12.55 18.95
CA PRO A 99 17.60 -12.07 20.00
C PRO A 99 17.38 -10.54 19.98
N CYS A 100 18.12 -9.81 19.14
CA CYS A 100 18.09 -8.35 19.08
C CYS A 100 17.45 -7.85 17.80
N GLU A 101 16.88 -6.64 17.86
CA GLU A 101 16.35 -5.96 16.68
C GLU A 101 17.41 -5.82 15.57
N PRO A 102 17.06 -6.12 14.29
CA PRO A 102 18.04 -6.15 13.19
C PRO A 102 18.47 -4.75 12.75
N CYS A 103 17.58 -3.76 12.92
CA CYS A 103 17.78 -2.38 12.50
C CYS A 103 16.82 -1.43 13.24
N GLN A 104 17.04 -0.13 13.09
CA GLN A 104 16.05 0.86 13.54
C GLN A 104 14.97 1.05 12.45
N ALA A 105 13.73 1.38 12.86
CA ALA A 105 12.63 1.65 11.94
C ALA A 105 12.94 2.77 10.93
N SER A 106 13.76 3.76 11.33
CA SER A 106 14.22 4.83 10.44
C SER A 106 15.10 4.32 9.27
N GLU A 107 15.85 3.23 9.46
CA GLU A 107 16.65 2.63 8.39
C GLU A 107 15.77 2.05 7.28
N LEU A 108 14.56 1.54 7.60
CA LEU A 108 13.57 1.14 6.59
C LEU A 108 13.08 2.33 5.76
N VAL A 109 12.92 3.50 6.39
CA VAL A 109 12.54 4.74 5.66
C VAL A 109 13.66 5.12 4.69
N HIS A 110 14.92 5.12 5.13
CA HIS A 110 16.07 5.42 4.27
C HIS A 110 16.20 4.41 3.13
N PHE A 111 16.02 3.14 3.41
CA PHE A 111 16.08 2.08 2.39
C PHE A 111 14.99 2.27 1.34
N ARG A 112 13.72 2.49 1.73
CA ARG A 112 12.63 2.77 0.79
C ARG A 112 12.91 3.95 -0.12
N ASN A 113 13.42 5.04 0.45
CA ASN A 113 13.79 6.23 -0.32
C ASN A 113 14.92 5.97 -1.30
N ARG A 114 15.88 5.11 -0.93
CA ARG A 114 17.02 4.74 -1.76
C ARG A 114 16.61 3.88 -2.96
N ILE A 115 15.79 2.84 -2.76
CA ILE A 115 15.33 1.98 -3.85
C ILE A 115 14.24 2.62 -4.71
N GLY A 116 13.51 3.59 -4.16
CA GLY A 116 12.47 4.35 -4.87
C GLY A 116 11.32 3.50 -5.41
N GLU A 117 10.52 4.08 -6.30
CA GLU A 117 9.39 3.40 -6.93
C GLU A 117 9.83 2.21 -7.78
N SER A 118 10.92 2.33 -8.51
CA SER A 118 11.45 1.27 -9.38
C SER A 118 11.87 0.03 -8.60
N GLY A 119 12.51 0.21 -7.43
CA GLY A 119 12.87 -0.92 -6.58
C GLY A 119 11.64 -1.61 -5.96
N ILE A 120 10.60 -0.85 -5.62
CA ILE A 120 9.35 -1.44 -5.14
C ILE A 120 8.58 -2.14 -6.27
N GLU A 121 8.66 -1.63 -7.49
CA GLU A 121 8.08 -2.31 -8.67
C GLU A 121 8.71 -3.70 -8.88
N LEU A 122 10.00 -3.88 -8.59
CA LEU A 122 10.65 -5.21 -8.59
C LEU A 122 10.06 -6.16 -7.54
N ILE A 123 9.70 -5.66 -6.35
CA ILE A 123 9.04 -6.49 -5.31
C ILE A 123 7.66 -6.94 -5.81
N LEU A 124 6.89 -6.05 -6.44
CA LEU A 124 5.62 -6.41 -7.04
C LEU A 124 5.80 -7.43 -8.17
N LYS A 125 6.78 -7.23 -9.06
CA LYS A 125 7.13 -8.16 -10.13
C LYS A 125 7.47 -9.56 -9.59
N GLU A 126 8.26 -9.63 -8.54
CA GLU A 126 8.60 -10.88 -7.88
C GLU A 126 7.38 -11.57 -7.27
N SER A 127 6.45 -10.81 -6.68
CA SER A 127 5.20 -11.38 -6.18
C SER A 127 4.33 -11.99 -7.27
N ILE A 128 4.36 -11.44 -8.49
CA ILE A 128 3.69 -11.98 -9.67
C ILE A 128 4.39 -13.28 -10.10
N ARG A 129 5.73 -13.28 -10.18
CA ARG A 129 6.53 -14.46 -10.55
C ARG A 129 6.27 -15.65 -9.62
N VAL A 130 6.21 -15.42 -8.31
CA VAL A 130 5.93 -16.46 -7.30
C VAL A 130 4.55 -17.09 -7.50
N ASN A 131 3.59 -16.38 -8.06
CA ASN A 131 2.27 -16.92 -8.38
C ASN A 131 2.27 -17.81 -9.65
N GLY A 132 3.34 -17.80 -10.44
CA GLY A 132 3.52 -18.70 -11.61
C GLY A 132 2.38 -18.60 -12.61
N ASN A 133 1.89 -19.74 -13.07
CA ASN A 133 0.82 -19.84 -14.08
C ASN A 133 -0.49 -19.14 -13.67
N ASP A 134 -0.71 -18.86 -12.38
CA ASP A 134 -1.89 -18.11 -11.93
C ASP A 134 -1.86 -16.64 -12.44
N SER A 135 -0.70 -16.13 -12.84
CA SER A 135 -0.54 -14.81 -13.45
C SER A 135 -0.70 -14.79 -14.97
N ASP A 136 -0.86 -15.96 -15.63
CA ASP A 136 -0.86 -16.12 -17.09
C ASP A 136 -2.24 -15.96 -17.74
N ASP A 137 -3.16 -15.27 -17.09
CA ASP A 137 -4.49 -15.00 -17.66
C ASP A 137 -4.39 -13.90 -18.72
N SER A 138 -4.85 -14.19 -19.95
CA SER A 138 -4.90 -13.21 -21.05
C SER A 138 -6.00 -12.16 -20.86
N THR A 139 -6.89 -12.35 -19.88
CA THR A 139 -7.99 -11.45 -19.54
C THR A 139 -7.82 -10.93 -18.12
N ALA A 140 -7.77 -9.62 -17.99
CA ALA A 140 -7.70 -8.96 -16.70
C ALA A 140 -8.90 -8.03 -16.47
N SER A 141 -9.10 -7.66 -15.22
CA SER A 141 -10.08 -6.64 -14.84
C SER A 141 -9.38 -5.46 -14.18
N ILE A 142 -9.90 -4.26 -14.41
CA ILE A 142 -9.42 -3.01 -13.81
C ILE A 142 -10.51 -2.36 -12.97
N ASP A 143 -10.11 -1.82 -11.83
CA ASP A 143 -10.98 -0.98 -11.00
C ASP A 143 -10.17 0.09 -10.26
N THR A 144 -10.85 1.16 -9.84
CA THR A 144 -10.23 2.19 -9.00
C THR A 144 -10.76 2.17 -7.58
N THR A 145 -9.84 2.28 -6.64
CA THR A 145 -10.17 2.51 -5.24
C THR A 145 -9.50 3.80 -4.73
N VAL A 146 -9.76 4.19 -3.49
CA VAL A 146 -9.09 5.33 -2.84
C VAL A 146 -8.16 4.81 -1.76
N GLN A 147 -6.92 5.27 -1.81
CA GLN A 147 -5.97 5.18 -0.71
C GLN A 147 -6.01 6.48 0.06
N GLU A 148 -6.49 6.44 1.31
CA GLU A 148 -6.55 7.63 2.14
C GLU A 148 -5.17 7.99 2.70
N LYS A 149 -4.88 9.28 2.78
CA LYS A 149 -3.69 9.79 3.47
C LYS A 149 -3.90 9.90 4.97
N ASN A 150 -2.81 9.75 5.72
CA ASN A 150 -2.83 9.99 7.15
C ASN A 150 -2.92 11.49 7.47
N ILE A 151 -4.07 12.06 7.20
CA ILE A 151 -4.39 13.45 7.53
C ILE A 151 -5.60 13.53 8.46
N THR A 152 -5.66 14.59 9.25
CA THR A 152 -6.88 14.90 10.00
C THR A 152 -7.94 15.41 9.03
N PHE A 153 -9.22 15.08 9.27
CA PHE A 153 -10.33 15.60 8.44
C PHE A 153 -10.17 17.11 8.24
N PRO A 154 -10.02 17.60 7.00
CA PRO A 154 -9.67 18.98 6.72
C PRO A 154 -10.86 19.91 6.96
N THR A 155 -10.62 20.96 7.73
CA THR A 155 -11.47 22.13 7.85
C THR A 155 -10.60 23.36 7.75
N ASP A 156 -11.14 24.48 7.27
CA ASP A 156 -10.39 25.71 7.13
C ASP A 156 -9.76 26.14 8.46
N SER A 157 -10.51 26.02 9.56
CA SER A 157 -10.00 26.32 10.90
C SER A 157 -8.78 25.46 11.28
N LYS A 158 -8.82 24.15 11.04
CA LYS A 158 -7.68 23.26 11.31
C LYS A 158 -6.47 23.60 10.44
N LEU A 159 -6.68 23.99 9.18
CA LEU A 159 -5.59 24.41 8.29
C LEU A 159 -4.97 25.72 8.78
N HIS A 160 -5.79 26.72 9.14
CA HIS A 160 -5.30 27.98 9.69
C HIS A 160 -4.51 27.76 10.98
N ARG A 161 -4.97 26.87 11.86
CA ARG A 161 -4.25 26.53 13.09
C ARG A 161 -2.91 25.87 12.81
N LYS A 162 -2.85 24.92 11.88
CA LYS A 162 -1.57 24.31 11.47
C LYS A 162 -0.60 25.32 10.85
N ILE A 163 -1.10 26.30 10.12
CA ILE A 163 -0.27 27.41 9.60
C ILE A 163 0.30 28.20 10.78
N ILE A 164 -0.53 28.58 11.76
CA ILE A 164 -0.07 29.33 12.95
C ILE A 164 1.04 28.56 13.68
N ASP A 165 0.81 27.25 13.93
CA ASP A 165 1.79 26.41 14.63
C ASP A 165 3.10 26.29 13.82
N LYS A 166 3.01 26.09 12.49
CA LYS A 166 4.20 26.05 11.64
C LYS A 166 4.95 27.41 11.61
N CYS A 167 4.22 28.51 11.51
CA CYS A 167 4.85 29.85 11.55
C CYS A 167 5.60 30.08 12.86
N ARG A 168 5.03 29.65 13.99
CA ARG A 168 5.69 29.77 15.31
C ARG A 168 6.95 28.90 15.37
N ASN A 169 6.87 27.66 14.90
CA ASN A 169 8.02 26.74 14.88
C ASN A 169 9.14 27.23 13.96
N ILE A 170 8.81 27.88 12.83
CA ILE A 170 9.81 28.51 11.93
C ILE A 170 10.47 29.68 12.66
N ALA A 171 9.68 30.54 13.28
CA ALA A 171 10.20 31.71 14.01
C ALA A 171 11.13 31.29 15.15
N GLU A 172 10.78 30.24 15.89
CA GLU A 172 11.60 29.68 16.97
C GLU A 172 12.92 29.12 16.43
N LYS A 173 12.88 28.33 15.35
CA LYS A 173 14.08 27.72 14.75
C LYS A 173 15.07 28.76 14.17
N GLU A 174 14.55 29.83 13.64
CA GLU A 174 15.37 30.92 13.02
C GLU A 174 15.61 32.08 14.01
N ASN A 175 15.23 31.90 15.29
CA ASN A 175 15.35 32.95 16.33
C ASN A 175 14.76 34.30 15.93
N LEU A 176 13.66 34.29 15.17
CA LEU A 176 13.00 35.51 14.69
C LEU A 176 12.10 36.09 15.79
N PRO A 177 12.13 37.45 15.99
CA PRO A 177 11.23 38.10 16.92
C PRO A 177 9.79 38.03 16.43
N VAL A 178 8.91 37.36 17.18
CA VAL A 178 7.46 37.33 16.90
C VAL A 178 6.75 38.29 17.86
N ARG A 179 6.00 39.24 17.33
CA ARG A 179 5.26 40.24 18.11
C ARG A 179 4.35 39.64 19.15
N GLN A 180 3.68 38.51 18.83
CA GLN A 180 2.73 37.86 19.70
C GLN A 180 2.60 36.36 19.39
N SER A 181 2.70 35.51 20.40
CA SER A 181 2.56 34.05 20.26
C SER A 181 1.12 33.58 20.08
N TYR A 182 0.13 34.41 20.41
CA TYR A 182 -1.32 34.10 20.36
C TYR A 182 -1.77 32.87 21.16
N THR A 183 -0.95 32.30 22.02
CA THR A 183 -1.23 31.02 22.71
C THR A 183 -2.53 31.06 23.52
N ARG A 184 -2.70 32.11 24.36
CA ARG A 184 -3.92 32.28 25.17
C ARG A 184 -5.15 32.54 24.28
N THR A 185 -5.01 33.37 23.24
CA THR A 185 -6.06 33.69 22.28
C THR A 185 -6.53 32.42 21.56
N LEU A 186 -5.62 31.57 21.08
CA LEU A 186 -5.96 30.33 20.40
C LEU A 186 -6.68 29.32 21.32
N LYS A 187 -6.31 29.24 22.60
CA LYS A 187 -7.06 28.42 23.58
C LYS A 187 -8.51 28.91 23.71
N LYS A 188 -8.75 30.23 23.83
CA LYS A 188 -10.09 30.82 23.87
C LYS A 188 -10.88 30.54 22.60
N LEU A 189 -10.28 30.74 21.42
CA LEU A 189 -10.93 30.47 20.14
C LEU A 189 -11.33 28.99 19.99
N SER A 190 -10.49 28.03 20.51
CA SER A 190 -10.85 26.61 20.57
C SER A 190 -12.10 26.35 21.38
N LEU A 191 -12.29 27.04 22.48
CA LEU A 191 -13.52 26.92 23.31
C LEU A 191 -14.72 27.48 22.56
N ASP A 192 -14.59 28.63 21.91
CA ASP A 192 -15.65 29.24 21.11
C ASP A 192 -16.06 28.38 19.89
N GLN A 193 -15.18 27.49 19.40
CA GLN A 193 -15.44 26.55 18.30
C GLN A 193 -16.10 25.25 18.75
N ARG A 194 -16.19 24.97 20.06
CA ARG A 194 -16.89 23.80 20.57
C ARG A 194 -18.39 23.90 20.24
N PHE A 195 -19.00 22.75 19.98
CA PHE A 195 -20.43 22.67 19.66
C PHE A 195 -20.86 23.58 18.50
N ARG A 196 -19.98 23.75 17.47
CA ARG A 196 -20.21 24.64 16.31
C ARG A 196 -21.50 24.37 15.52
N ASN A 197 -22.03 23.14 15.60
CA ASN A 197 -23.28 22.76 14.92
C ASN A 197 -24.53 23.17 15.70
N HIS A 198 -24.40 23.55 16.98
CA HIS A 198 -25.49 24.01 17.78
C HIS A 198 -25.91 25.44 17.37
N PRO A 199 -27.19 25.72 17.13
CA PRO A 199 -27.69 27.03 16.65
C PRO A 199 -27.15 28.22 17.43
N ARG A 200 -27.16 28.14 18.77
CA ARG A 200 -26.69 29.21 19.68
C ARG A 200 -25.17 29.49 19.58
N ASN A 201 -24.36 28.51 19.17
CA ASN A 201 -22.89 28.64 19.15
C ASN A 201 -22.32 28.89 17.75
N LYS A 202 -23.13 28.70 16.70
CA LYS A 202 -22.73 28.81 15.30
C LYS A 202 -22.07 30.15 14.95
N TRP A 203 -22.60 31.25 15.46
CA TRP A 203 -22.06 32.59 15.22
C TRP A 203 -20.69 32.80 15.91
N LYS A 204 -20.56 32.31 17.18
CA LYS A 204 -19.30 32.39 17.93
C LYS A 204 -18.20 31.59 17.21
N ALA A 205 -18.50 30.38 16.79
CA ALA A 205 -17.57 29.53 16.05
C ALA A 205 -17.11 30.18 14.72
N ARG A 206 -18.04 30.78 13.96
CA ARG A 206 -17.71 31.53 12.74
C ARG A 206 -16.84 32.76 13.00
N LYS A 207 -17.08 33.49 14.10
CA LYS A 207 -16.25 34.63 14.52
C LYS A 207 -14.84 34.15 14.90
N ALA A 208 -14.74 33.02 15.61
CA ALA A 208 -13.47 32.41 15.97
C ALA A 208 -12.68 31.95 14.74
N ASP A 209 -13.33 31.31 13.75
CA ASP A 209 -12.71 30.88 12.50
C ASP A 209 -12.12 32.08 11.71
N ARG A 210 -12.85 33.19 11.61
CA ARG A 210 -12.35 34.42 10.97
C ARG A 210 -11.14 34.97 11.70
N LYS A 211 -11.17 35.00 13.05
CA LYS A 211 -10.05 35.49 13.87
C LYS A 211 -8.81 34.61 13.73
N GLU A 212 -8.97 33.27 13.67
CA GLU A 212 -7.85 32.36 13.38
C GLU A 212 -7.23 32.63 12.00
N LYS A 213 -8.05 32.82 10.95
CA LYS A 213 -7.57 33.20 9.61
C LYS A 213 -6.79 34.50 9.65
N THR A 214 -7.28 35.51 10.38
CA THR A 214 -6.58 36.81 10.53
C THR A 214 -5.25 36.65 11.24
N ILE A 215 -5.16 35.85 12.31
CA ILE A 215 -3.93 35.56 13.05
C ILE A 215 -2.92 34.85 12.13
N ALA A 216 -3.36 33.79 11.43
CA ALA A 216 -2.53 33.07 10.47
C ALA A 216 -1.94 34.00 9.41
N GLY A 217 -2.76 34.87 8.80
CA GLY A 217 -2.30 35.84 7.81
C GLY A 217 -1.34 36.90 8.37
N ARG A 218 -1.48 37.27 9.65
CA ARG A 218 -0.52 38.18 10.31
C ARG A 218 0.84 37.50 10.48
N LEU A 219 0.86 36.29 11.00
CA LEU A 219 2.11 35.56 11.21
C LEU A 219 2.82 35.23 9.89
N VAL A 220 2.11 34.88 8.84
CA VAL A 220 2.69 34.64 7.52
C VAL A 220 3.36 35.91 7.00
N ARG A 221 2.70 37.08 7.05
CA ARG A 221 3.30 38.36 6.65
C ARG A 221 4.47 38.80 7.55
N GLU A 222 4.46 38.44 8.82
CA GLU A 222 5.55 38.72 9.74
C GLU A 222 6.77 37.86 9.41
N LEU A 223 6.61 36.57 9.13
CA LEU A 223 7.69 35.71 8.64
C LEU A 223 8.25 36.17 7.31
N GLU A 224 7.39 36.54 6.36
CA GLU A 224 7.82 37.03 5.04
C GLU A 224 8.68 38.30 5.10
N ARG A 225 8.44 39.17 6.07
CA ARG A 225 9.26 40.36 6.28
C ARG A 225 10.60 40.09 6.95
N ASN A 226 10.64 39.08 7.81
CA ASN A 226 11.81 38.78 8.64
C ASN A 226 12.73 37.71 8.01
N LEU A 227 12.24 36.95 7.02
CA LEU A 227 13.01 35.95 6.29
C LEU A 227 13.54 36.55 4.98
N SER A 228 14.73 36.12 4.56
CA SER A 228 15.25 36.48 3.25
C SER A 228 14.43 35.87 2.11
N PRO A 229 14.35 36.46 0.93
CA PRO A 229 13.65 35.92 -0.23
C PRO A 229 14.14 34.52 -0.65
N ASP A 230 15.43 34.23 -0.41
CA ASP A 230 16.07 32.95 -0.74
C ASP A 230 15.99 31.94 0.42
N SER A 231 15.14 32.17 1.43
CA SER A 231 14.98 31.30 2.56
C SER A 231 14.41 29.93 2.14
N ARG A 232 14.94 28.84 2.74
CA ARG A 232 14.40 27.48 2.61
C ARG A 232 12.91 27.35 2.92
N TYR A 233 12.30 28.34 3.56
CA TYR A 233 10.88 28.38 3.93
C TYR A 233 9.99 29.12 2.92
N GLN A 234 10.55 29.62 1.81
CA GLN A 234 9.76 30.38 0.83
C GLN A 234 8.60 29.53 0.26
N SER A 235 8.86 28.26 -0.05
CA SER A 235 7.81 27.31 -0.51
C SER A 235 6.70 27.10 0.51
N ASP A 236 7.03 27.07 1.82
CA ASP A 236 6.04 26.99 2.89
C ASP A 236 5.19 28.27 2.97
N ILE A 237 5.81 29.46 2.85
CA ILE A 237 5.12 30.75 2.85
C ILE A 237 4.12 30.83 1.69
N ASP A 238 4.52 30.43 0.49
CA ASP A 238 3.66 30.43 -0.69
C ASP A 238 2.49 29.46 -0.53
N LEU A 239 2.74 28.26 0.04
CA LEU A 239 1.72 27.31 0.39
C LEU A 239 0.71 27.91 1.39
N PHE A 240 1.19 28.59 2.44
CA PHE A 240 0.32 29.22 3.44
C PHE A 240 -0.54 30.32 2.82
N LYS A 241 0.03 31.17 1.94
CA LYS A 241 -0.73 32.18 1.20
C LYS A 241 -1.82 31.55 0.33
N ARG A 242 -1.51 30.46 -0.39
CA ARG A 242 -2.51 29.73 -1.19
C ARG A 242 -3.65 29.22 -0.32
N ILE A 243 -3.37 28.60 0.83
CA ILE A 243 -4.39 28.09 1.76
C ILE A 243 -5.24 29.24 2.32
N LEU A 244 -4.64 30.36 2.70
CA LEU A 244 -5.37 31.52 3.24
C LEU A 244 -6.27 32.19 2.21
N ASN A 245 -5.92 32.14 0.93
CA ASN A 245 -6.67 32.78 -0.15
C ASN A 245 -7.73 31.86 -0.78
N GLN A 246 -7.68 30.53 -0.52
CA GLN A 246 -8.59 29.58 -1.14
C GLN A 246 -10.05 29.82 -0.71
N LYS A 247 -10.97 29.66 -1.68
CA LYS A 247 -12.41 29.78 -1.51
C LYS A 247 -13.09 28.41 -1.54
N LYS A 248 -14.32 28.33 -1.05
CA LYS A 248 -15.09 27.08 -1.05
C LYS A 248 -15.34 26.52 -2.46
N SER A 249 -15.43 27.39 -3.47
CA SER A 249 -15.69 27.07 -4.87
C SER A 249 -14.46 26.63 -5.67
N ASP A 250 -13.27 26.80 -5.14
CA ASP A 250 -12.03 26.52 -5.91
C ASP A 250 -11.91 25.01 -6.19
N LYS A 251 -11.49 24.67 -7.41
CA LYS A 251 -11.33 23.28 -7.86
C LYS A 251 -10.08 22.61 -7.28
N ASN A 252 -8.98 23.36 -7.14
CA ASN A 252 -7.67 22.84 -6.70
C ASN A 252 -7.35 23.28 -5.27
N LYS A 253 -8.17 22.83 -4.31
CA LYS A 253 -7.98 23.14 -2.89
C LYS A 253 -6.86 22.31 -2.28
N ILE A 254 -6.18 22.93 -1.33
CA ILE A 254 -5.22 22.28 -0.46
C ILE A 254 -5.96 21.81 0.81
N TYR A 255 -5.87 20.53 1.09
CA TYR A 255 -6.55 19.87 2.22
C TYR A 255 -5.62 19.58 3.39
N SER A 256 -4.31 19.68 3.18
CA SER A 256 -3.31 19.45 4.24
C SER A 256 -2.09 20.33 4.04
N VAL A 257 -1.55 20.87 5.13
CA VAL A 257 -0.33 21.72 5.11
C VAL A 257 0.93 20.85 4.93
N HIS A 258 0.92 19.61 5.39
CA HIS A 258 2.08 18.70 5.29
C HIS A 258 1.99 17.74 4.10
N GLU A 259 0.81 17.61 3.50
CA GLU A 259 0.54 16.80 2.31
C GLU A 259 -0.32 17.63 1.33
N PRO A 260 0.25 18.61 0.63
CA PRO A 260 -0.51 19.54 -0.19
C PRO A 260 -1.14 18.88 -1.43
N ASP A 261 -0.62 17.74 -1.87
CA ASP A 261 -1.07 17.01 -3.06
C ASP A 261 -2.32 16.13 -2.83
N VAL A 262 -2.79 16.02 -1.57
CA VAL A 262 -3.98 15.24 -1.23
C VAL A 262 -5.21 15.76 -1.94
N GLN A 263 -5.97 14.86 -2.56
CA GLN A 263 -7.20 15.16 -3.28
C GLN A 263 -8.42 14.81 -2.43
N CYS A 264 -9.52 15.53 -2.65
CA CYS A 264 -10.83 15.20 -2.12
C CYS A 264 -11.60 14.37 -3.17
N ILE A 265 -11.86 13.12 -2.88
CA ILE A 265 -12.50 12.18 -3.78
C ILE A 265 -13.90 11.86 -3.25
N SER A 266 -14.94 12.09 -4.08
CA SER A 266 -16.31 11.70 -3.76
C SER A 266 -16.70 10.48 -4.57
N LYS A 267 -17.01 9.38 -3.89
CA LYS A 267 -17.48 8.12 -4.53
C LYS A 267 -18.97 7.86 -4.34
N GLY A 268 -19.75 8.85 -3.91
CA GLY A 268 -21.20 8.70 -3.72
C GLY A 268 -21.63 7.71 -2.63
N LYS A 269 -20.73 7.33 -1.73
CA LYS A 269 -21.06 6.43 -0.62
C LYS A 269 -21.88 7.18 0.44
N GLU A 270 -22.95 6.57 0.90
CA GLU A 270 -23.88 7.15 1.88
C GLU A 270 -23.19 7.49 3.21
N HIS A 271 -22.40 6.55 3.73
CA HIS A 271 -21.72 6.71 5.03
C HIS A 271 -20.46 7.60 4.98
N LYS A 272 -19.81 7.73 3.82
CA LYS A 272 -18.55 8.48 3.70
C LYS A 272 -18.51 9.23 2.37
N LYS A 273 -19.08 10.44 2.40
CA LYS A 273 -19.23 11.27 1.21
C LYS A 273 -17.90 11.68 0.59
N TYR A 274 -16.87 11.93 1.40
CA TYR A 274 -15.55 12.40 0.95
C TYR A 274 -14.43 11.53 1.54
N GLU A 275 -13.52 11.11 0.69
CA GLU A 275 -12.27 10.43 1.03
C GLU A 275 -11.11 11.36 0.63
N PHE A 276 -10.11 11.52 1.53
CA PHE A 276 -8.97 12.41 1.29
C PHE A 276 -7.71 11.59 1.08
N GLY A 277 -7.22 11.56 -0.15
CA GLY A 277 -6.08 10.75 -0.54
C GLY A 277 -5.88 10.74 -2.04
N ASN A 278 -5.43 9.59 -2.55
CA ASN A 278 -5.15 9.37 -3.96
C ASN A 278 -6.03 8.28 -4.53
N LYS A 279 -6.36 8.38 -5.82
CA LYS A 279 -7.01 7.33 -6.57
C LYS A 279 -5.98 6.25 -6.90
N VAL A 280 -6.33 4.99 -6.72
CA VAL A 280 -5.49 3.83 -7.02
C VAL A 280 -6.18 2.98 -8.06
N SER A 281 -5.48 2.66 -9.15
CA SER A 281 -5.93 1.71 -10.16
C SER A 281 -5.28 0.36 -9.89
N ILE A 282 -6.09 -0.70 -9.85
CA ILE A 282 -5.66 -2.08 -9.65
C ILE A 282 -6.06 -2.89 -10.87
N ILE A 283 -5.09 -3.58 -11.47
CA ILE A 283 -5.32 -4.57 -12.54
C ILE A 283 -5.03 -5.96 -11.98
N TYR A 284 -5.97 -6.87 -12.17
CA TYR A 284 -5.88 -8.24 -11.66
C TYR A 284 -6.37 -9.25 -12.69
N THR A 285 -5.81 -10.46 -12.65
CA THR A 285 -6.23 -11.58 -13.51
C THR A 285 -7.65 -12.00 -13.18
N GLN A 286 -8.49 -12.19 -14.20
CA GLN A 286 -9.92 -12.42 -13.99
C GLN A 286 -10.23 -13.81 -13.41
N THR A 287 -9.42 -14.80 -13.71
CA THR A 287 -9.65 -16.19 -13.29
C THR A 287 -9.09 -16.46 -11.91
N THR A 288 -7.91 -15.95 -11.63
CA THR A 288 -7.13 -16.31 -10.44
C THR A 288 -7.06 -15.20 -9.40
N GLY A 289 -7.31 -13.93 -9.78
CA GLY A 289 -7.29 -12.78 -8.88
C GLY A 289 -5.89 -12.33 -8.46
N VAL A 290 -4.85 -12.65 -9.22
CA VAL A 290 -3.49 -12.13 -9.01
C VAL A 290 -3.43 -10.67 -9.46
N ILE A 291 -2.90 -9.78 -8.63
CA ILE A 291 -2.71 -8.38 -8.99
C ILE A 291 -1.46 -8.28 -9.88
N ILE A 292 -1.66 -7.80 -11.12
CA ILE A 292 -0.63 -7.66 -12.14
C ILE A 292 -0.31 -6.20 -12.47
N GLY A 293 -1.04 -5.25 -11.90
CA GLY A 293 -0.79 -3.81 -11.99
C GLY A 293 -1.39 -3.08 -10.80
N ALA A 294 -0.66 -2.10 -10.25
CA ALA A 294 -1.10 -1.32 -9.09
C ALA A 294 -0.41 0.05 -9.09
N LEU A 295 -1.15 1.11 -9.42
CA LEU A 295 -0.61 2.45 -9.60
C LEU A 295 -1.51 3.51 -8.95
N GLY A 296 -0.88 4.49 -8.28
CA GLY A 296 -1.55 5.62 -7.65
C GLY A 296 -1.62 6.84 -8.56
N PHE A 297 -2.71 7.59 -8.48
CA PHE A 297 -2.97 8.80 -9.24
C PHE A 297 -3.53 9.90 -8.34
N ARG A 298 -3.32 11.17 -8.67
CA ARG A 298 -3.93 12.27 -7.91
C ARG A 298 -5.46 12.15 -7.89
N ASN A 299 -6.15 12.42 -8.93
CA ASN A 299 -7.60 12.16 -9.10
C ASN A 299 -8.03 12.38 -10.56
N PRO A 300 -7.42 11.71 -11.55
CA PRO A 300 -7.90 11.81 -12.92
C PRO A 300 -9.24 11.11 -13.10
N TYR A 301 -9.87 11.34 -14.24
CA TYR A 301 -10.97 10.51 -14.71
C TYR A 301 -10.51 9.05 -14.88
N ASP A 302 -11.35 8.07 -14.55
CA ASP A 302 -10.95 6.66 -14.53
C ASP A 302 -10.40 6.17 -15.89
N GLY A 303 -10.97 6.61 -16.98
CA GLY A 303 -10.47 6.30 -18.33
C GLY A 303 -9.04 6.76 -18.61
N HIS A 304 -8.58 7.83 -17.96
CA HIS A 304 -7.20 8.32 -18.09
C HIS A 304 -6.19 7.51 -17.27
N THR A 305 -6.64 6.64 -16.38
CA THR A 305 -5.75 5.78 -15.59
C THR A 305 -5.37 4.50 -16.32
N ILE A 306 -6.08 4.14 -17.39
CA ILE A 306 -5.90 2.85 -18.08
C ILE A 306 -4.51 2.76 -18.71
N GLU A 307 -4.12 3.75 -19.52
CA GLU A 307 -2.87 3.71 -20.30
C GLU A 307 -1.63 3.60 -19.41
N PRO A 308 -1.42 4.45 -18.38
CA PRO A 308 -0.28 4.29 -17.46
C PRO A 308 -0.32 3.00 -16.63
N ALA A 309 -1.52 2.52 -16.28
CA ALA A 309 -1.66 1.27 -15.53
C ALA A 309 -1.35 0.04 -16.40
N LEU A 310 -1.70 0.07 -17.70
CA LEU A 310 -1.32 -0.97 -18.67
C LEU A 310 0.18 -0.95 -18.93
N GLU A 311 0.80 0.21 -19.12
CA GLU A 311 2.25 0.33 -19.29
C GLU A 311 3.02 -0.28 -18.10
N GLN A 312 2.57 -0.03 -16.86
CA GLN A 312 3.13 -0.69 -15.69
C GLN A 312 2.93 -2.21 -15.76
N THR A 313 1.73 -2.65 -16.13
CA THR A 313 1.41 -4.09 -16.22
C THR A 313 2.29 -4.78 -17.25
N GLU A 314 2.51 -4.18 -18.41
CA GLU A 314 3.40 -4.70 -19.46
C GLU A 314 4.86 -4.82 -18.96
N ARG A 315 5.37 -3.82 -18.22
CA ARG A 315 6.71 -3.90 -17.61
C ARG A 315 6.80 -5.04 -16.57
N LEU A 316 5.74 -5.24 -15.78
CA LEU A 316 5.68 -6.27 -14.75
C LEU A 316 5.59 -7.69 -15.35
N LEU A 317 4.81 -7.87 -16.41
CA LEU A 317 4.62 -9.15 -17.09
C LEU A 317 5.76 -9.49 -18.06
N GLY A 318 6.52 -8.51 -18.54
CA GLY A 318 7.61 -8.67 -19.49
C GLY A 318 7.10 -9.06 -20.88
N LYS A 319 7.40 -10.28 -21.36
CA LYS A 319 7.00 -10.74 -22.71
C LYS A 319 5.53 -11.16 -22.84
N ARG A 320 4.77 -11.15 -21.76
CA ARG A 320 3.36 -11.60 -21.76
C ARG A 320 2.46 -10.44 -22.14
N THR A 321 1.58 -10.64 -23.11
CA THR A 321 0.63 -9.62 -23.57
C THR A 321 -0.76 -9.89 -23.00
N LEU A 322 -1.36 -8.84 -22.42
CA LEU A 322 -2.75 -8.86 -22.02
C LEU A 322 -3.63 -8.62 -23.27
N LYS A 323 -4.56 -9.55 -23.56
CA LYS A 323 -5.46 -9.42 -24.73
C LYS A 323 -6.70 -8.60 -24.43
N THR A 324 -7.27 -8.75 -23.23
CA THR A 324 -8.54 -8.12 -22.86
C THR A 324 -8.49 -7.54 -21.48
N LEU A 325 -8.86 -6.26 -21.34
CA LEU A 325 -9.02 -5.57 -20.08
C LEU A 325 -10.48 -5.18 -19.86
N ILE A 326 -11.08 -5.62 -18.77
CA ILE A 326 -12.49 -5.40 -18.44
C ILE A 326 -12.60 -4.31 -17.37
N GLY A 327 -13.21 -3.18 -17.74
CA GLY A 327 -13.51 -2.06 -16.85
C GLY A 327 -14.99 -1.93 -16.51
N ASP A 328 -15.33 -1.01 -15.61
CA ASP A 328 -16.71 -0.61 -15.37
C ASP A 328 -17.17 0.50 -16.33
N ARG A 329 -18.41 0.99 -16.15
CA ARG A 329 -18.95 2.08 -16.97
C ARG A 329 -18.24 3.42 -16.76
N GLY A 330 -17.47 3.57 -15.70
CA GLY A 330 -16.64 4.75 -15.43
C GLY A 330 -15.46 4.91 -16.37
N TYR A 331 -14.99 3.82 -16.98
CA TYR A 331 -13.83 3.80 -17.89
C TYR A 331 -14.18 4.12 -19.36
N LYS A 332 -15.05 5.10 -19.61
CA LYS A 332 -15.36 5.55 -20.98
C LYS A 332 -14.12 6.19 -21.61
N GLY A 333 -13.78 5.80 -22.85
CA GLY A 333 -12.64 6.34 -23.58
C GLY A 333 -12.17 5.42 -24.70
N LYS A 334 -10.87 5.24 -24.83
CA LYS A 334 -10.22 4.38 -25.83
C LYS A 334 -10.70 2.93 -25.64
N ARG A 335 -11.03 2.25 -26.72
CA ARG A 335 -11.46 0.83 -26.72
C ARG A 335 -10.31 -0.13 -26.97
N GLN A 336 -9.19 0.37 -27.41
CA GLN A 336 -7.97 -0.37 -27.66
C GLN A 336 -6.77 0.50 -27.30
N ILE A 337 -5.83 -0.06 -26.56
CA ILE A 337 -4.54 0.54 -26.21
C ILE A 337 -3.51 -0.55 -26.50
N ASN A 338 -2.54 -0.26 -27.38
CA ASN A 338 -1.60 -1.25 -27.91
C ASN A 338 -2.36 -2.50 -28.41
N ASP A 339 -1.95 -3.70 -27.98
CA ASP A 339 -2.59 -4.98 -28.33
C ASP A 339 -3.76 -5.35 -27.42
N THR A 340 -4.07 -4.52 -26.39
CA THR A 340 -5.10 -4.80 -25.40
C THR A 340 -6.44 -4.18 -25.77
N THR A 341 -7.48 -5.01 -25.90
CA THR A 341 -8.87 -4.56 -26.11
C THR A 341 -9.52 -4.25 -24.76
N ILE A 342 -10.16 -3.06 -24.65
CA ILE A 342 -10.85 -2.60 -23.46
C ILE A 342 -12.34 -2.89 -23.59
N GLU A 343 -12.87 -3.77 -22.75
CA GLU A 343 -14.28 -4.12 -22.69
C GLU A 343 -14.99 -3.40 -21.54
N ILE A 344 -16.05 -2.67 -21.87
CA ILE A 344 -16.90 -1.94 -20.93
C ILE A 344 -18.34 -2.42 -21.05
N PRO A 345 -19.10 -2.58 -19.95
CA PRO A 345 -20.50 -3.01 -20.00
C PRO A 345 -21.34 -2.04 -20.84
N LYS A 346 -21.96 -2.54 -21.91
CA LYS A 346 -22.90 -1.76 -22.74
C LYS A 346 -24.25 -1.65 -22.02
N PRO A 347 -25.03 -0.56 -22.25
CA PRO A 347 -26.41 -0.49 -21.75
C PRO A 347 -27.23 -1.68 -22.25
N PHE A 348 -28.17 -2.14 -21.44
CA PHE A 348 -28.99 -3.34 -21.69
C PHE A 348 -29.83 -3.32 -22.99
N ASN A 349 -29.98 -2.18 -23.64
CA ASN A 349 -30.85 -2.00 -24.82
C ASN A 349 -30.18 -2.27 -26.19
N ASN A 350 -29.09 -3.03 -26.25
CA ASN A 350 -28.43 -3.30 -27.52
C ASN A 350 -29.20 -4.42 -28.30
N ARG A 351 -30.14 -4.03 -29.14
CA ARG A 351 -31.00 -4.93 -29.97
C ARG A 351 -30.20 -5.81 -30.94
N LYS A 352 -28.94 -5.49 -31.22
CA LYS A 352 -28.08 -6.16 -32.23
C LYS A 352 -27.27 -7.36 -31.69
N GLN A 353 -27.34 -7.72 -30.41
CA GLN A 353 -26.57 -8.85 -29.87
C GLN A 353 -27.44 -10.08 -29.66
N SER A 354 -26.91 -11.27 -30.06
CA SER A 354 -27.56 -12.54 -29.78
C SER A 354 -27.64 -12.82 -28.28
N GLN A 355 -28.57 -13.66 -27.85
CA GLN A 355 -28.73 -14.05 -26.45
C GLN A 355 -27.45 -14.73 -25.91
N TYR A 356 -26.76 -15.50 -26.70
CA TYR A 356 -25.47 -16.12 -26.37
C TYR A 356 -24.39 -15.05 -26.06
N GLN A 357 -24.25 -14.02 -26.90
CA GLN A 357 -23.30 -12.94 -26.71
C GLN A 357 -23.62 -12.15 -25.43
N LYS A 358 -24.92 -11.90 -25.19
CA LYS A 358 -25.37 -11.23 -23.93
C LYS A 358 -25.02 -12.06 -22.69
N ASN A 359 -25.21 -13.37 -22.72
CA ASN A 359 -24.89 -14.25 -21.61
C ASN A 359 -23.37 -14.39 -21.39
N LYS A 360 -22.58 -14.45 -22.46
CA LYS A 360 -21.09 -14.43 -22.39
C LYS A 360 -20.59 -13.17 -21.72
N LEU A 361 -21.07 -12.00 -22.15
CA LEU A 361 -20.72 -10.71 -21.56
C LEU A 361 -21.19 -10.62 -20.08
N LYS A 362 -22.42 -11.04 -19.78
CA LYS A 362 -22.90 -11.11 -18.38
C LYS A 362 -21.97 -11.94 -17.49
N LYS A 363 -21.49 -13.09 -17.97
CA LYS A 363 -20.59 -13.96 -17.24
C LYS A 363 -19.22 -13.29 -16.98
N GLN A 364 -18.67 -12.59 -17.98
CA GLN A 364 -17.41 -11.83 -17.84
C GLN A 364 -17.56 -10.68 -16.81
N PHE A 365 -18.63 -9.89 -16.94
CA PHE A 365 -18.86 -8.78 -16.00
C PHE A 365 -19.22 -9.24 -14.58
N ARG A 366 -19.82 -10.42 -14.41
CA ARG A 366 -20.06 -11.00 -13.08
C ARG A 366 -18.73 -11.36 -12.40
N LYS A 367 -17.74 -11.87 -13.15
CA LYS A 367 -16.40 -12.16 -12.62
C LYS A 367 -15.67 -10.90 -12.12
N ARG A 368 -15.98 -9.71 -12.68
CA ARG A 368 -15.44 -8.43 -12.19
C ARG A 368 -15.81 -8.13 -10.74
N ALA A 369 -16.93 -8.64 -10.24
CA ALA A 369 -17.34 -8.44 -8.85
C ALA A 369 -16.30 -8.96 -7.83
N ALA A 370 -15.37 -9.84 -8.27
CA ALA A 370 -14.25 -10.31 -7.44
C ALA A 370 -13.29 -9.19 -7.00
N ILE A 371 -13.37 -7.99 -7.60
CA ILE A 371 -12.53 -6.84 -7.19
C ILE A 371 -12.93 -6.29 -5.82
N GLU A 372 -14.21 -6.37 -5.44
CA GLU A 372 -14.66 -5.81 -4.16
C GLU A 372 -13.98 -6.50 -2.96
N PRO A 373 -13.93 -7.84 -2.87
CA PRO A 373 -13.12 -8.55 -1.89
C PRO A 373 -11.63 -8.21 -1.96
N ILE A 374 -11.04 -8.11 -3.17
CA ILE A 374 -9.63 -7.74 -3.34
C ILE A 374 -9.36 -6.35 -2.76
N ASN A 375 -10.17 -5.36 -3.11
CA ASN A 375 -10.08 -4.00 -2.55
C ASN A 375 -10.30 -3.99 -1.03
N GLY A 376 -11.19 -4.82 -0.51
CA GLY A 376 -11.40 -5.04 0.91
C GLY A 376 -10.12 -5.52 1.60
N HIS A 377 -9.55 -6.64 1.14
CA HIS A 377 -8.30 -7.20 1.68
C HIS A 377 -7.11 -6.26 1.57
N LEU A 378 -6.94 -5.55 0.43
CA LEU A 378 -5.88 -4.54 0.31
C LEU A 378 -5.98 -3.46 1.39
N LYS A 379 -7.21 -3.03 1.72
CA LYS A 379 -7.46 -2.00 2.74
C LYS A 379 -7.32 -2.52 4.16
N THR A 380 -7.90 -3.67 4.49
CA THR A 380 -7.93 -4.20 5.86
C THR A 380 -6.65 -4.94 6.23
N ASP A 381 -6.07 -5.70 5.29
CA ASP A 381 -5.01 -6.67 5.60
C ASP A 381 -3.63 -6.21 5.13
N HIS A 382 -3.54 -5.26 4.18
CA HIS A 382 -2.31 -4.89 3.49
C HIS A 382 -2.00 -3.38 3.48
N ARG A 383 -2.51 -2.59 4.44
CA ARG A 383 -2.20 -1.17 4.68
C ARG A 383 -2.63 -0.19 3.59
N LEU A 384 -3.51 -0.58 2.66
CA LEU A 384 -4.00 0.36 1.65
C LEU A 384 -5.02 1.37 2.21
N ASN A 385 -5.65 1.09 3.36
CA ASN A 385 -6.68 1.95 3.93
C ASN A 385 -6.16 3.33 4.31
N ARG A 386 -4.98 3.40 4.96
CA ARG A 386 -4.39 4.66 5.43
C ARG A 386 -2.90 4.70 5.15
N ASN A 387 -2.49 5.59 4.25
CA ASN A 387 -1.09 5.75 3.87
C ASN A 387 -0.37 6.76 4.77
N PHE A 388 0.74 6.33 5.35
CA PHE A 388 1.62 7.14 6.21
C PHE A 388 2.84 7.68 5.45
N TYR A 389 3.12 7.19 4.24
CA TYR A 389 4.23 7.66 3.43
C TYR A 389 3.91 9.02 2.82
N LYS A 390 4.94 9.84 2.60
CA LYS A 390 4.79 11.22 2.13
C LYS A 390 4.91 11.32 0.60
N GLY A 391 4.19 12.28 0.04
CA GLY A 391 4.26 12.61 -1.38
C GLY A 391 3.69 11.55 -2.31
N ILE A 392 3.77 11.78 -3.62
CA ILE A 392 3.24 10.88 -4.67
C ILE A 392 4.05 9.60 -4.75
N THR A 393 5.38 9.70 -4.68
CA THR A 393 6.28 8.52 -4.61
C THR A 393 5.92 7.62 -3.45
N GLY A 394 5.67 8.18 -2.25
CA GLY A 394 5.19 7.40 -1.10
C GLY A 394 3.83 6.74 -1.33
N ASP A 395 2.96 7.36 -2.12
CA ASP A 395 1.67 6.78 -2.46
C ASP A 395 1.82 5.55 -3.35
N ASN A 396 2.65 5.62 -4.39
CA ASN A 396 2.93 4.51 -5.29
C ASN A 396 3.66 3.37 -4.57
N ILE A 397 4.63 3.68 -3.72
CA ILE A 397 5.32 2.71 -2.87
C ILE A 397 4.32 1.91 -2.02
N ASN A 398 3.39 2.58 -1.33
CA ASN A 398 2.41 1.91 -0.49
C ASN A 398 1.45 1.02 -1.30
N VAL A 399 1.01 1.50 -2.46
CA VAL A 399 0.10 0.77 -3.36
C VAL A 399 0.77 -0.51 -3.88
N MET A 400 1.99 -0.41 -4.39
CA MET A 400 2.72 -1.56 -4.94
C MET A 400 3.09 -2.60 -3.86
N LEU A 401 3.50 -2.15 -2.67
CA LEU A 401 3.77 -3.06 -1.54
C LEU A 401 2.51 -3.75 -1.05
N ALA A 402 1.37 -3.05 -1.00
CA ALA A 402 0.09 -3.65 -0.64
C ALA A 402 -0.32 -4.74 -1.66
N ALA A 403 -0.18 -4.46 -2.96
CA ALA A 403 -0.44 -5.41 -4.03
C ALA A 403 0.49 -6.63 -3.98
N ALA A 404 1.79 -6.42 -3.75
CA ALA A 404 2.77 -7.49 -3.60
C ALA A 404 2.44 -8.38 -2.39
N ALA A 405 2.12 -7.78 -1.24
CA ALA A 405 1.74 -8.51 -0.03
C ALA A 405 0.46 -9.34 -0.23
N PHE A 406 -0.53 -8.79 -0.92
CA PHE A 406 -1.73 -9.54 -1.30
C PHE A 406 -1.38 -10.76 -2.15
N ASN A 407 -0.54 -10.61 -3.19
CA ASN A 407 -0.11 -11.70 -4.05
C ASN A 407 0.65 -12.79 -3.27
N PHE A 408 1.58 -12.41 -2.40
CA PHE A 408 2.30 -13.35 -1.54
C PHE A 408 1.34 -14.07 -0.57
N LYS A 409 0.43 -13.34 0.07
CA LYS A 409 -0.56 -13.91 0.99
C LYS A 409 -1.49 -14.90 0.29
N ARG A 410 -1.93 -14.56 -0.92
CA ARG A 410 -2.74 -15.44 -1.77
C ARG A 410 -2.02 -16.75 -2.03
N MET A 411 -0.75 -16.72 -2.42
CA MET A 411 0.03 -17.91 -2.70
C MET A 411 0.30 -18.74 -1.43
N MET A 412 0.61 -18.08 -0.31
CA MET A 412 0.73 -18.75 1.00
C MET A 412 -0.54 -19.48 1.41
N ASN A 413 -1.72 -18.88 1.16
CA ASN A 413 -3.00 -19.53 1.45
C ASN A 413 -3.23 -20.74 0.53
N LYS A 414 -2.82 -20.68 -0.74
CA LYS A 414 -2.89 -21.78 -1.69
C LYS A 414 -2.04 -22.98 -1.21
N TRP A 415 -0.81 -22.74 -0.76
CA TRP A 415 0.04 -23.79 -0.21
C TRP A 415 -0.54 -24.40 1.06
N LYS A 416 -1.10 -23.58 1.94
CA LYS A 416 -1.76 -24.05 3.16
C LYS A 416 -2.98 -24.92 2.84
N SER A 417 -3.79 -24.57 1.85
CA SER A 417 -4.96 -25.37 1.44
C SER A 417 -4.56 -26.66 0.75
N SER A 418 -3.51 -26.69 -0.06
CA SER A 418 -2.96 -27.89 -0.67
C SER A 418 -2.48 -28.88 0.40
N PHE A 419 -1.76 -28.41 1.41
CA PHE A 419 -1.34 -29.23 2.55
C PHE A 419 -2.52 -29.87 3.29
N TRP A 420 -3.59 -29.11 3.56
CA TRP A 420 -4.78 -29.65 4.20
C TRP A 420 -5.52 -30.67 3.33
N LEU A 421 -5.49 -30.51 2.02
CA LEU A 421 -6.08 -31.47 1.09
C LEU A 421 -5.29 -32.78 1.08
N GLU A 422 -3.96 -32.71 0.96
CA GLU A 422 -3.08 -33.89 1.05
C GLU A 422 -3.24 -34.63 2.38
N PHE A 423 -3.29 -33.90 3.50
CA PHE A 423 -3.50 -34.45 4.82
C PHE A 423 -4.87 -35.18 4.93
N LYS A 424 -5.95 -34.59 4.38
CA LYS A 424 -7.26 -35.23 4.32
C LYS A 424 -7.22 -36.51 3.49
N ILE A 425 -6.55 -36.53 2.35
CA ILE A 425 -6.40 -37.70 1.49
C ILE A 425 -5.67 -38.81 2.26
N GLN A 426 -4.56 -38.47 2.91
CA GLN A 426 -3.80 -39.44 3.71
C GLN A 426 -4.63 -40.05 4.85
N ILE A 427 -5.43 -39.25 5.56
CA ILE A 427 -6.33 -39.74 6.61
C ILE A 427 -7.39 -40.71 6.01
N VAL A 428 -8.01 -40.34 4.90
CA VAL A 428 -9.01 -41.16 4.23
C VAL A 428 -8.41 -42.50 3.79
N ASP A 429 -7.20 -42.48 3.25
CA ASP A 429 -6.50 -43.67 2.81
C ASP A 429 -6.09 -44.59 4.01
N LEU A 430 -5.67 -43.97 5.11
CA LEU A 430 -5.40 -44.68 6.37
C LEU A 430 -6.67 -45.36 6.91
N ILE A 431 -7.79 -44.64 6.91
CA ILE A 431 -9.10 -45.20 7.35
C ILE A 431 -9.50 -46.35 6.43
N LYS A 432 -9.37 -46.21 5.10
CA LYS A 432 -9.66 -47.31 4.16
C LYS A 432 -8.77 -48.53 4.42
N ALA A 433 -7.48 -48.35 4.67
CA ALA A 433 -6.55 -49.41 5.00
C ALA A 433 -6.93 -50.13 6.31
N MET A 434 -7.34 -49.36 7.33
CA MET A 434 -7.84 -49.94 8.58
C MET A 434 -9.13 -50.77 8.36
N PHE A 435 -10.10 -50.26 7.60
CA PHE A 435 -11.33 -51.02 7.27
C PHE A 435 -11.01 -52.27 6.45
N TYR A 436 -10.07 -52.21 5.52
CA TYR A 436 -9.63 -53.40 4.76
C TYR A 436 -9.00 -54.46 5.65
N GLN A 437 -8.16 -54.06 6.61
CA GLN A 437 -7.59 -55.02 7.59
C GLN A 437 -8.64 -55.62 8.50
N ILE A 438 -9.63 -54.86 8.97
CA ILE A 438 -10.72 -55.33 9.80
C ILE A 438 -11.56 -56.34 9.02
N ASN A 439 -11.94 -56.06 7.78
CA ASN A 439 -12.68 -56.99 6.93
C ASN A 439 -11.91 -58.30 6.66
N ASN A 440 -10.63 -58.22 6.38
CA ASN A 440 -9.80 -59.41 6.18
C ASN A 440 -9.65 -60.24 7.46
N ASN A 441 -9.64 -59.64 8.63
CA ASN A 441 -9.61 -60.37 9.90
C ASN A 441 -10.96 -60.99 10.25
N ILE A 442 -12.06 -60.38 9.84
CA ILE A 442 -13.42 -60.94 10.00
C ILE A 442 -13.60 -62.15 9.06
N THR A 443 -13.22 -62.00 7.79
CA THR A 443 -13.33 -63.11 6.82
C THR A 443 -12.43 -64.28 7.17
N ARG A 444 -11.26 -64.09 7.77
CA ARG A 444 -10.41 -65.18 8.28
C ARG A 444 -10.98 -65.87 9.51
N LYS A 445 -11.80 -65.19 10.33
CA LYS A 445 -12.47 -65.85 11.49
C LYS A 445 -13.69 -66.66 11.13
N TRP A 446 -14.24 -66.54 9.93
CA TRP A 446 -15.40 -67.33 9.45
C TRP A 446 -14.98 -68.45 8.48
N ALA A 447 -13.69 -68.67 8.27
CA ALA A 447 -13.12 -69.68 7.39
C ALA A 447 -12.57 -70.90 8.20
N PHE A 448 -12.96 -71.04 9.48
CA PHE A 448 -12.73 -72.27 10.32
C PHE A 448 -14.05 -72.89 10.80
#